data_fd7469c91808349809d3e9997af54e89
#
_entry.id   fd7469c91808349809d3e9997af54e89
#
_cell.length_a   1.000
_cell.length_b   1.000
_cell.length_c   1.000
_cell.angle_alpha   90.00
_cell.angle_beta   90.00
_cell.angle_gamma   90.00
#
_symmetry.space_group_name_H-M   'P 1'
#
loop_
_entity.id
_entity.type
_entity.pdbx_description
1 polymer ?
#
loop_
_entity_poly.entity_id
_entity_poly.type
_entity_poly.pdbx_seq_one_letter_code
_entity_poly.pdbx_strand_id
1 'polypeptide(L)'
;MRFLLALLPLSLVLASCASQETVSEINPSPDELTLALERYAGMGSGESDFVEALTGSALVSALETQELLDSVGYRRLGRPSFEVTELSSESSRVCIDLSGVAIVNAEGEQVETTRERLQVSVELEDGLIKTFQVGDSGC
;
A
#
# COMPACT_ATOMS: atom_id res chain seq x y z
N MET A 1 -39.86 -31.90 67.97
CA MET A 1 -39.87 -30.53 67.45
C MET A 1 -38.46 -30.09 67.17
N ARG A 2 -38.00 -30.22 65.98
CA ARG A 2 -36.75 -29.62 65.48
C ARG A 2 -36.93 -29.31 63.99
N PHE A 3 -37.09 -28.02 63.70
CA PHE A 3 -37.14 -27.48 62.38
C PHE A 3 -35.71 -27.36 61.90
N LEU A 4 -35.36 -28.09 60.85
CA LEU A 4 -34.14 -27.91 60.07
C LEU A 4 -34.46 -27.06 58.90
N LEU A 5 -34.04 -25.81 58.90
CA LEU A 5 -34.00 -24.92 57.74
C LEU A 5 -32.85 -25.35 56.86
N ALA A 6 -33.15 -25.84 55.70
CA ALA A 6 -32.20 -26.08 54.65
C ALA A 6 -31.98 -24.77 53.87
N LEU A 7 -30.81 -24.17 54.03
CA LEU A 7 -30.32 -23.07 53.21
C LEU A 7 -29.78 -23.63 51.92
N LEU A 8 -30.45 -23.35 50.82
CA LEU A 8 -29.94 -23.56 49.44
C LEU A 8 -28.99 -22.41 49.10
N PRO A 9 -27.76 -22.70 48.65
CA PRO A 9 -26.94 -21.67 48.06
C PRO A 9 -27.37 -21.43 46.61
N LEU A 10 -27.81 -20.21 46.34
CA LEU A 10 -28.10 -19.69 44.99
C LEU A 10 -26.77 -19.43 44.31
N SER A 11 -26.33 -20.39 43.45
CA SER A 11 -25.15 -20.22 42.61
C SER A 11 -25.48 -19.28 41.44
N LEU A 12 -25.08 -18.02 41.57
CA LEU A 12 -25.06 -17.10 40.44
C LEU A 12 -23.98 -17.54 39.45
N VAL A 13 -24.37 -18.16 38.35
CA VAL A 13 -23.52 -18.35 37.17
C VAL A 13 -23.46 -17.03 36.42
N LEU A 14 -22.40 -16.28 36.66
CA LEU A 14 -22.03 -15.16 35.79
C LEU A 14 -21.53 -15.73 34.45
N ALA A 15 -22.40 -15.82 33.49
CA ALA A 15 -22.01 -16.05 32.12
C ALA A 15 -21.27 -14.80 31.62
N SER A 16 -19.95 -14.82 31.71
CA SER A 16 -19.08 -13.89 31.00
C SER A 16 -19.23 -14.18 29.52
N CYS A 17 -20.08 -13.42 28.85
CA CYS A 17 -19.97 -13.23 27.40
C CYS A 17 -18.67 -12.48 27.12
N ALA A 18 -17.58 -13.21 26.96
CA ALA A 18 -16.40 -12.66 26.30
C ALA A 18 -16.79 -12.45 24.84
N SER A 19 -17.14 -11.22 24.51
CA SER A 19 -17.19 -10.78 23.12
C SER A 19 -15.77 -10.91 22.59
N GLN A 20 -15.49 -11.99 21.87
CA GLN A 20 -14.35 -12.04 20.99
C GLN A 20 -14.65 -11.03 19.89
N GLU A 21 -14.11 -9.83 20.04
CA GLU A 21 -13.90 -8.95 18.93
C GLU A 21 -12.94 -9.70 17.99
N THR A 22 -13.51 -10.39 17.02
CA THR A 22 -12.78 -10.80 15.84
C THR A 22 -12.36 -9.49 15.18
N VAL A 23 -11.11 -9.11 15.36
CA VAL A 23 -10.44 -8.12 14.53
C VAL A 23 -10.45 -8.76 13.15
N SER A 24 -11.45 -8.43 12.34
CA SER A 24 -11.42 -8.71 10.91
C SER A 24 -10.21 -7.96 10.40
N GLU A 25 -9.19 -8.69 9.96
CA GLU A 25 -8.14 -8.12 9.12
C GLU A 25 -8.84 -7.51 7.91
N ILE A 26 -8.97 -6.19 7.93
CA ILE A 26 -9.60 -5.46 6.83
C ILE A 26 -8.55 -5.40 5.74
N ASN A 27 -8.61 -6.36 4.82
CA ASN A 27 -7.85 -6.24 3.58
C ASN A 27 -8.30 -4.97 2.87
N PRO A 28 -7.38 -4.19 2.28
CA PRO A 28 -7.77 -3.07 1.45
C PRO A 28 -8.73 -3.59 0.37
N SER A 29 -9.73 -2.79 0.01
CA SER A 29 -10.57 -3.18 -1.11
C SER A 29 -9.75 -3.13 -2.40
N PRO A 30 -10.06 -3.98 -3.40
CA PRO A 30 -9.41 -3.88 -4.71
C PRO A 30 -9.50 -2.48 -5.32
N ASP A 31 -10.61 -1.80 -5.10
CA ASP A 31 -10.85 -0.44 -5.61
C ASP A 31 -9.95 0.59 -4.89
N GLU A 32 -9.74 0.45 -3.58
CA GLU A 32 -8.87 1.33 -2.79
C GLU A 32 -7.42 1.21 -3.26
N LEU A 33 -6.92 -0.01 -3.42
CA LEU A 33 -5.57 -0.25 -3.93
C LEU A 33 -5.41 0.27 -5.36
N THR A 34 -6.38 0.00 -6.23
CA THR A 34 -6.37 0.47 -7.62
C THR A 34 -6.32 2.00 -7.67
N LEU A 35 -7.14 2.69 -6.87
CA LEU A 35 -7.15 4.14 -6.81
C LEU A 35 -5.83 4.71 -6.31
N ALA A 36 -5.22 4.10 -5.30
CA ALA A 36 -3.90 4.50 -4.80
C ALA A 36 -2.81 4.34 -5.87
N LEU A 37 -2.83 3.23 -6.62
CA LEU A 37 -1.90 2.98 -7.72
C LEU A 37 -2.10 3.94 -8.89
N GLU A 38 -3.33 4.29 -9.23
CA GLU A 38 -3.63 5.29 -10.27
C GLU A 38 -3.10 6.68 -9.90
N ARG A 39 -3.26 7.09 -8.65
CA ARG A 39 -2.66 8.34 -8.14
C ARG A 39 -1.14 8.30 -8.23
N TYR A 40 -0.54 7.19 -7.83
CA TYR A 40 0.91 6.99 -7.97
C TYR A 40 1.36 7.08 -9.44
N ALA A 41 0.63 6.47 -10.37
CA ALA A 41 0.91 6.55 -11.79
C ALA A 41 0.86 7.99 -12.32
N GLY A 42 -0.08 8.79 -11.82
CA GLY A 42 -0.25 10.21 -12.18
C GLY A 42 0.88 11.12 -11.72
N MET A 43 1.67 10.74 -10.71
CA MET A 43 2.79 11.55 -10.22
C MET A 43 3.84 11.82 -11.30
N GLY A 44 4.16 10.83 -12.13
CA GLY A 44 5.17 10.96 -13.19
C GLY A 44 4.75 11.91 -14.32
N SER A 45 3.45 12.09 -14.54
CA SER A 45 2.87 13.00 -15.54
C SER A 45 2.47 14.38 -14.97
N GLY A 46 2.64 14.58 -13.66
CA GLY A 46 2.24 15.81 -12.97
C GLY A 46 0.72 15.91 -12.71
N GLU A 47 -0.03 14.80 -12.88
CA GLU A 47 -1.47 14.77 -12.60
C GLU A 47 -1.80 14.60 -11.11
N SER A 48 -0.85 14.11 -10.32
CA SER A 48 -0.97 13.92 -8.88
C SER A 48 0.29 14.38 -8.17
N ASP A 49 0.12 14.96 -6.99
CA ASP A 49 1.23 15.31 -6.11
C ASP A 49 1.64 14.10 -5.25
N PHE A 50 2.91 14.08 -4.81
CA PHE A 50 3.45 13.01 -3.96
C PHE A 50 2.63 12.81 -2.69
N VAL A 51 2.22 13.89 -2.03
CA VAL A 51 1.43 13.86 -0.78
C VAL A 51 -0.01 13.38 -0.97
N GLU A 52 -0.53 13.39 -2.19
CA GLU A 52 -1.86 12.86 -2.53
C GLU A 52 -1.85 11.36 -2.82
N ALA A 53 -0.68 10.81 -3.15
CA ALA A 53 -0.51 9.40 -3.51
C ALA A 53 0.21 8.59 -2.44
N LEU A 54 1.16 9.21 -1.71
CA LEU A 54 2.13 8.53 -0.86
C LEU A 54 2.15 9.06 0.58
N THR A 55 2.55 8.19 1.49
CA THR A 55 2.87 8.52 2.88
C THR A 55 4.08 7.68 3.35
N GLY A 56 4.50 7.85 4.58
CA GLY A 56 5.56 7.03 5.19
C GLY A 56 6.84 6.93 4.38
N SER A 57 7.42 5.74 4.29
CA SER A 57 8.69 5.51 3.60
C SER A 57 8.58 5.64 2.08
N ALA A 58 7.40 5.36 1.51
CA ALA A 58 7.16 5.54 0.07
C ALA A 58 7.27 7.02 -0.33
N LEU A 59 6.72 7.93 0.48
CA LEU A 59 6.83 9.37 0.25
C LEU A 59 8.28 9.85 0.34
N VAL A 60 9.01 9.43 1.37
CA VAL A 60 10.43 9.81 1.54
C VAL A 60 11.26 9.36 0.34
N SER A 61 11.15 8.08 -0.06
CA SER A 61 11.90 7.55 -1.19
C SER A 61 11.55 8.22 -2.52
N ALA A 62 10.29 8.59 -2.72
CA ALA A 62 9.85 9.29 -3.92
C ALA A 62 10.42 10.71 -4.01
N LEU A 63 10.43 11.44 -2.89
CA LEU A 63 11.01 12.78 -2.82
C LEU A 63 12.53 12.75 -3.04
N GLU A 64 13.24 11.80 -2.44
CA GLU A 64 14.69 11.60 -2.66
C GLU A 64 14.99 11.27 -4.12
N THR A 65 14.19 10.41 -4.74
CA THR A 65 14.32 10.08 -6.17
C THR A 65 14.07 11.30 -7.06
N GLN A 66 13.06 12.10 -6.75
CA GLN A 66 12.78 13.32 -7.48
C GLN A 66 13.93 14.33 -7.37
N GLU A 67 14.45 14.54 -6.16
CA GLU A 67 15.60 15.43 -5.93
C GLU A 67 16.82 14.96 -6.72
N LEU A 68 17.07 13.64 -6.76
CA LEU A 68 18.16 13.07 -7.55
C LEU A 68 17.99 13.34 -9.04
N LEU A 69 16.80 13.11 -9.60
CA LEU A 69 16.50 13.37 -11.01
C LEU A 69 16.67 14.85 -11.34
N ASP A 70 16.15 15.73 -10.49
CA ASP A 70 16.25 17.18 -10.67
C ASP A 70 17.70 17.65 -10.63
N SER A 71 18.53 17.08 -9.75
CA SER A 71 19.96 17.43 -9.61
C SER A 71 20.78 17.15 -10.86
N VAL A 72 20.36 16.15 -11.65
CA VAL A 72 21.04 15.79 -12.93
C VAL A 72 20.28 16.29 -14.16
N GLY A 73 19.19 17.04 -13.97
CA GLY A 73 18.38 17.59 -15.06
C GLY A 73 17.53 16.54 -15.78
N TYR A 74 17.25 15.42 -15.12
CA TYR A 74 16.42 14.36 -15.69
C TYR A 74 14.97 14.53 -15.26
N ARG A 75 14.04 14.07 -16.08
CA ARG A 75 12.61 14.05 -15.79
C ARG A 75 11.95 12.77 -16.26
N ARG A 76 10.94 12.37 -15.53
CA ARG A 76 10.09 11.23 -15.91
C ARG A 76 8.95 11.71 -16.82
N LEU A 77 8.69 10.96 -17.87
CA LEU A 77 7.56 11.15 -18.78
C LEU A 77 6.73 9.87 -18.85
N GLY A 78 5.44 10.03 -19.11
CA GLY A 78 4.51 8.90 -19.24
C GLY A 78 4.03 8.34 -17.91
N ARG A 79 3.31 7.22 -18.01
CA ARG A 79 2.66 6.58 -16.85
C ARG A 79 2.97 5.09 -16.81
N PRO A 80 3.27 4.51 -15.64
CA PRO A 80 3.29 3.07 -15.46
C PRO A 80 1.87 2.50 -15.51
N SER A 81 1.74 1.21 -15.80
CA SER A 81 0.53 0.44 -15.57
C SER A 81 0.73 -0.61 -14.49
N PHE A 82 -0.36 -1.06 -13.88
CA PHE A 82 -0.32 -1.96 -12.74
C PHE A 82 -1.26 -3.15 -12.92
N GLU A 83 -0.84 -4.30 -12.42
CA GLU A 83 -1.65 -5.49 -12.28
C GLU A 83 -1.53 -6.00 -10.84
N VAL A 84 -2.63 -6.03 -10.09
CA VAL A 84 -2.64 -6.58 -8.73
C VAL A 84 -2.61 -8.10 -8.83
N THR A 85 -1.55 -8.73 -8.33
CA THR A 85 -1.36 -10.18 -8.37
C THR A 85 -1.77 -10.85 -7.06
N GLU A 86 -1.69 -10.15 -5.95
CA GLU A 86 -2.12 -10.64 -4.63
C GLU A 86 -2.59 -9.47 -3.76
N LEU A 87 -3.79 -9.60 -3.18
CA LEU A 87 -4.35 -8.62 -2.26
C LEU A 87 -4.18 -9.11 -0.81
N SER A 88 -3.60 -8.28 0.05
CA SER A 88 -3.35 -8.60 1.45
C SER A 88 -3.48 -7.36 2.33
N SER A 89 -3.92 -7.55 3.59
CA SER A 89 -4.01 -6.50 4.60
C SER A 89 -2.65 -5.95 5.03
N GLU A 90 -1.62 -6.79 4.98
CA GLU A 90 -0.28 -6.38 5.37
C GLU A 90 0.46 -5.76 4.18
N SER A 91 0.54 -6.50 3.07
CA SER A 91 1.28 -6.05 1.90
C SER A 91 0.75 -6.74 0.64
N SER A 92 0.15 -5.99 -0.24
CA SER A 92 -0.34 -6.48 -1.53
C SER A 92 0.80 -6.59 -2.53
N ARG A 93 0.72 -7.58 -3.43
CA ARG A 93 1.68 -7.73 -4.53
C ARG A 93 1.12 -7.19 -5.83
N VAL A 94 1.93 -6.43 -6.50
CA VAL A 94 1.57 -5.73 -7.74
C VAL A 94 2.67 -5.92 -8.77
N CYS A 95 2.30 -6.22 -9.99
CA CYS A 95 3.20 -6.12 -11.13
C CYS A 95 3.12 -4.71 -11.69
N ILE A 96 4.23 -3.99 -11.74
CA ILE A 96 4.32 -2.69 -12.39
C ILE A 96 4.97 -2.87 -13.78
N ASP A 97 4.33 -2.33 -14.80
CA ASP A 97 4.86 -2.26 -16.15
C ASP A 97 5.31 -0.83 -16.43
N LEU A 98 6.60 -0.67 -16.66
CA LEU A 98 7.27 0.61 -16.90
C LEU A 98 7.47 0.90 -18.40
N SER A 99 6.96 0.07 -19.30
CA SER A 99 7.11 0.29 -20.76
C SER A 99 6.52 1.62 -21.24
N GLY A 100 5.51 2.14 -20.53
CA GLY A 100 4.92 3.45 -20.78
C GLY A 100 5.65 4.64 -20.12
N VAL A 101 6.79 4.40 -19.42
CA VAL A 101 7.55 5.41 -18.70
C VAL A 101 8.90 5.62 -19.39
N ALA A 102 9.26 6.88 -19.63
CA ALA A 102 10.58 7.27 -20.10
C ALA A 102 11.24 8.22 -19.10
N ILE A 103 12.55 8.09 -18.95
CA ILE A 103 13.37 9.09 -18.29
C ILE A 103 14.15 9.81 -19.38
N VAL A 104 14.06 11.13 -19.40
CA VAL A 104 14.75 11.96 -20.39
C VAL A 104 15.70 12.93 -19.71
N ASN A 105 16.79 13.25 -20.41
CA ASN A 105 17.74 14.27 -20.00
C ASN A 105 17.22 15.70 -20.26
N ALA A 106 18.03 16.71 -20.00
CA ALA A 106 17.69 18.12 -20.21
C ALA A 106 17.41 18.44 -21.70
N GLU A 107 18.03 17.72 -22.62
CA GLU A 107 17.89 17.84 -24.07
C GLU A 107 16.67 17.11 -24.61
N GLY A 108 15.98 16.32 -23.76
CA GLY A 108 14.81 15.53 -24.13
C GLY A 108 15.16 14.16 -24.71
N GLU A 109 16.40 13.74 -24.62
CA GLU A 109 16.85 12.43 -25.07
C GLU A 109 16.55 11.38 -23.99
N GLN A 110 16.04 10.21 -24.41
CA GLN A 110 15.72 9.12 -23.48
C GLN A 110 16.99 8.51 -22.89
N VAL A 111 17.02 8.43 -21.55
CA VAL A 111 18.02 7.69 -20.80
C VAL A 111 17.63 6.22 -20.78
N GLU A 112 18.59 5.32 -21.00
CA GLU A 112 18.37 3.89 -21.05
C GLU A 112 17.90 3.37 -19.66
N THR A 113 16.75 2.67 -19.64
CA THR A 113 16.20 2.00 -18.46
C THR A 113 16.30 0.49 -18.60
N THR A 114 16.71 -0.22 -17.53
CA THR A 114 17.11 -1.62 -17.61
C THR A 114 16.00 -2.64 -17.30
N ARG A 115 14.82 -2.21 -16.81
CA ARG A 115 13.74 -3.11 -16.42
C ARG A 115 12.39 -2.56 -16.88
N GLU A 116 11.65 -3.39 -17.59
CA GLU A 116 10.32 -3.03 -18.09
C GLU A 116 9.20 -3.44 -17.11
N ARG A 117 9.32 -4.61 -16.47
CA ARG A 117 8.32 -5.14 -15.54
C ARG A 117 8.95 -5.55 -14.21
N LEU A 118 8.36 -5.11 -13.11
CA LEU A 118 8.85 -5.32 -11.75
C LEU A 118 7.73 -5.83 -10.86
N GLN A 119 8.06 -6.79 -10.00
CA GLN A 119 7.17 -7.12 -8.88
C GLN A 119 7.44 -6.16 -7.73
N VAL A 120 6.38 -5.57 -7.18
CA VAL A 120 6.45 -4.66 -6.05
C VAL A 120 5.50 -5.11 -4.96
N SER A 121 5.89 -4.86 -3.70
CA SER A 121 5.05 -5.04 -2.52
C SER A 121 4.58 -3.67 -2.05
N VAL A 122 3.28 -3.52 -1.83
CA VAL A 122 2.63 -2.25 -1.50
C VAL A 122 1.81 -2.39 -0.22
N GLU A 123 2.05 -1.52 0.74
CA GLU A 123 1.20 -1.34 1.92
C GLU A 123 0.44 -0.02 1.80
N LEU A 124 -0.84 -0.04 2.20
CA LEU A 124 -1.66 1.16 2.27
C LEU A 124 -1.82 1.64 3.71
N GLU A 125 -1.94 2.95 3.88
CA GLU A 125 -2.36 3.61 5.10
C GLU A 125 -3.27 4.79 4.73
N ASP A 126 -4.51 4.75 5.19
CA ASP A 126 -5.53 5.78 4.89
C ASP A 126 -5.74 6.03 3.38
N GLY A 127 -5.68 4.99 2.57
CA GLY A 127 -5.83 5.06 1.11
C GLY A 127 -4.62 5.61 0.36
N LEU A 128 -3.49 5.81 1.05
CA LEU A 128 -2.21 6.23 0.48
C LEU A 128 -1.21 5.07 0.51
N ILE A 129 -0.29 5.05 -0.43
CA ILE A 129 0.80 4.07 -0.42
C ILE A 129 1.82 4.48 0.64
N LYS A 130 1.97 3.63 1.66
CA LYS A 130 2.90 3.82 2.79
C LYS A 130 4.27 3.24 2.52
N THR A 131 4.31 2.03 1.95
CA THR A 131 5.54 1.38 1.51
C THR A 131 5.40 0.93 0.06
N PHE A 132 6.50 1.00 -0.65
CA PHE A 132 6.60 0.58 -2.04
C PHE A 132 7.96 -0.08 -2.22
N GLN A 133 8.00 -1.42 -2.15
CA GLN A 133 9.23 -2.19 -2.19
C GLN A 133 9.34 -2.98 -3.47
N VAL A 134 10.40 -2.73 -4.23
CA VAL A 134 10.71 -3.48 -5.44
C VAL A 134 11.30 -4.84 -5.06
N GLY A 135 10.72 -5.92 -5.58
CA GLY A 135 11.24 -7.26 -5.43
C GLY A 135 12.44 -7.54 -6.34
N ASP A 136 13.15 -8.61 -6.05
CA ASP A 136 14.33 -9.02 -6.82
C ASP A 136 13.97 -9.68 -8.17
N SER A 137 12.73 -10.09 -8.34
CA SER A 137 12.22 -10.75 -9.54
C SER A 137 11.31 -9.84 -10.34
N GLY A 138 11.37 -10.01 -11.65
CA GLY A 138 10.35 -9.46 -12.54
C GLY A 138 9.03 -10.23 -12.45
N CYS A 139 8.01 -9.71 -12.99
CA CYS A 139 6.76 -10.39 -13.23
C CYS A 139 6.62 -10.67 -14.73
#